data_22c8a686a05dc3882ae93abb5be8c984
#
_entry.id   22c8a686a05dc3882ae93abb5be8c984
#
_cell.length_a   1.000
_cell.length_b   1.000
_cell.length_c   1.000
_cell.angle_alpha   90.00
_cell.angle_beta   90.00
_cell.angle_gamma   90.00
#
_symmetry.space_group_name_H-M   'P 1'
#
loop_
_entity.id
_entity.type
_entity.pdbx_description
1 polymer ?
#
loop_
_entity_poly.entity_id
_entity_poly.type
_entity_poly.pdbx_seq_one_letter_code
_entity_poly.pdbx_strand_id
1 'polypeptide(L)'
;MLALAACASSGTQQATVQPGLGPEIPPAIKPQEITGRWGLAAFHNPQDLKRTETAARNGCKQAYNIAMGPTGGVIMHMPDKAQPEELRLKGGPGNKTFIGPQGEPAGGPQDREITSFDGRVMTVKFLDPEVSSRYGTQIYVRCAPRA
;
A
#
# COMPACT_ATOMS: atom_id res chain seq x y z
N MET A 1 54.07 -0.33 41.82
CA MET A 1 53.81 -0.41 40.42
C MET A 1 52.36 -0.77 40.21
N LEU A 2 51.54 0.22 39.88
CA LEU A 2 50.12 0.04 39.61
C LEU A 2 49.88 -0.19 38.14
N ALA A 3 49.26 -1.30 37.80
CA ALA A 3 48.76 -1.55 36.43
C ALA A 3 47.28 -1.12 36.42
N LEU A 4 46.98 -0.09 35.63
CA LEU A 4 45.64 0.32 35.33
C LEU A 4 45.08 -0.52 34.16
N ALA A 5 44.11 -1.38 34.46
CA ALA A 5 43.33 -2.06 33.45
C ALA A 5 42.26 -1.11 32.96
N ALA A 6 42.38 -0.65 31.73
CA ALA A 6 41.32 0.11 31.07
C ALA A 6 40.25 -0.86 30.61
N CYS A 7 39.07 -0.81 31.25
CA CYS A 7 37.87 -1.45 30.76
C CYS A 7 37.35 -0.65 29.58
N ALA A 8 37.56 -1.15 28.38
CA ALA A 8 36.83 -0.65 27.21
C ALA A 8 35.40 -1.16 27.29
N SER A 9 34.45 -0.30 27.65
CA SER A 9 33.03 -0.60 27.51
C SER A 9 32.67 -0.47 26.02
N SER A 10 32.55 -1.61 25.36
CA SER A 10 31.97 -1.65 24.04
C SER A 10 30.48 -1.33 24.18
N GLY A 11 30.10 -0.11 23.82
CA GLY A 11 28.71 0.29 23.74
C GLY A 11 28.04 -0.46 22.60
N THR A 12 27.29 -1.49 22.94
CA THR A 12 26.34 -2.09 22.02
C THR A 12 25.27 -1.04 21.74
N GLN A 13 25.28 -0.49 20.53
CA GLN A 13 24.16 0.30 20.07
C GLN A 13 22.98 -0.64 19.89
N GLN A 14 22.10 -0.67 20.88
CA GLN A 14 20.80 -1.30 20.71
C GLN A 14 19.98 -0.44 19.75
N ALA A 15 19.63 -1.02 18.61
CA ALA A 15 18.65 -0.41 17.75
C ALA A 15 17.37 -0.17 18.57
N THR A 16 16.98 1.09 18.71
CA THR A 16 15.74 1.46 19.38
C THR A 16 14.57 1.00 18.53
N VAL A 17 14.00 -0.16 18.88
CA VAL A 17 12.72 -0.59 18.30
C VAL A 17 11.65 0.27 18.95
N GLN A 18 10.96 1.08 18.14
CA GLN A 18 9.81 1.83 18.67
C GLN A 18 8.73 0.87 19.13
N PRO A 19 8.14 1.09 20.35
CA PRO A 19 7.06 0.24 20.83
C PRO A 19 5.90 0.21 19.83
N GLY A 20 5.46 -0.99 19.41
CA GLY A 20 4.36 -1.18 18.47
C GLY A 20 4.76 -1.32 17.00
N LEU A 21 6.03 -1.08 16.68
CA LEU A 21 6.57 -1.34 15.33
C LEU A 21 7.48 -2.56 15.44
N GLY A 22 7.00 -3.72 15.00
CA GLY A 22 7.85 -4.86 14.76
C GLY A 22 8.84 -4.59 13.62
N PRO A 23 9.77 -5.51 13.32
CA PRO A 23 10.67 -5.36 12.18
C PRO A 23 9.84 -5.14 10.92
N GLU A 24 10.23 -4.15 10.11
CA GLU A 24 9.58 -3.88 8.83
C GLU A 24 9.69 -5.09 7.90
N ILE A 25 8.54 -5.56 7.44
CA ILE A 25 8.47 -6.62 6.43
C ILE A 25 8.43 -5.93 5.07
N PRO A 26 9.37 -6.24 4.14
CA PRO A 26 9.30 -5.68 2.81
C PRO A 26 7.99 -6.08 2.10
N PRO A 27 7.36 -5.16 1.36
CA PRO A 27 6.16 -5.52 0.61
C PRO A 27 6.49 -6.52 -0.50
N ALA A 28 5.59 -7.49 -0.71
CA ALA A 28 5.72 -8.45 -1.80
C ALA A 28 5.54 -7.79 -3.17
N ILE A 29 4.79 -6.71 -3.22
CA ILE A 29 4.56 -5.92 -4.43
C ILE A 29 5.36 -4.62 -4.29
N LYS A 30 6.17 -4.31 -5.28
CA LYS A 30 6.98 -3.08 -5.29
C LYS A 30 6.16 -1.90 -5.78
N PRO A 31 6.45 -0.66 -5.31
CA PRO A 31 5.75 0.52 -5.78
C PRO A 31 5.75 0.67 -7.31
N GLN A 32 6.86 0.35 -7.97
CA GLN A 32 6.99 0.45 -9.42
C GLN A 32 6.00 -0.45 -10.16
N GLU A 33 5.57 -1.56 -9.55
CA GLU A 33 4.66 -2.51 -10.19
C GLU A 33 3.24 -1.99 -10.28
N ILE A 34 2.85 -1.06 -9.41
CA ILE A 34 1.49 -0.51 -9.39
C ILE A 34 1.40 0.90 -10.00
N THR A 35 2.50 1.47 -10.44
CA THR A 35 2.45 2.76 -11.14
C THR A 35 1.85 2.60 -12.54
N GLY A 36 1.22 3.64 -13.02
CA GLY A 36 0.64 3.68 -14.36
C GLY A 36 -0.80 4.17 -14.36
N ARG A 37 -1.48 3.89 -15.47
CA ARG A 37 -2.86 4.30 -15.69
C ARG A 37 -3.79 3.12 -15.45
N TRP A 38 -4.84 3.36 -14.66
CA TRP A 38 -5.78 2.33 -14.23
C TRP A 38 -7.21 2.75 -14.46
N GLY A 39 -8.02 1.85 -14.93
CA GLY A 39 -9.47 1.97 -14.83
C GLY A 39 -9.91 1.48 -13.45
N LEU A 40 -10.86 2.18 -12.83
CA LEU A 40 -11.24 1.94 -11.44
C LEU A 40 -12.75 1.77 -11.34
N ALA A 41 -13.16 0.73 -10.62
CA ALA A 41 -14.54 0.52 -10.20
C ALA A 41 -14.55 -0.19 -8.85
N ALA A 42 -15.71 -0.31 -8.22
CA ALA A 42 -15.83 -0.94 -6.91
C ALA A 42 -17.08 -1.80 -6.81
N PHE A 43 -17.03 -2.81 -5.96
CA PHE A 43 -18.17 -3.66 -5.67
C PHE A 43 -18.30 -3.88 -4.15
N HIS A 44 -19.54 -4.09 -3.72
CA HIS A 44 -19.85 -4.48 -2.35
C HIS A 44 -20.17 -5.97 -2.25
N ASN A 45 -20.77 -6.53 -3.29
CA ASN A 45 -21.16 -7.92 -3.34
C ASN A 45 -20.17 -8.69 -4.23
N PRO A 46 -19.54 -9.77 -3.73
CA PRO A 46 -18.63 -10.58 -4.52
C PRO A 46 -19.20 -11.14 -5.82
N GLN A 47 -20.50 -11.29 -5.92
CA GLN A 47 -21.18 -11.74 -7.14
C GLN A 47 -21.05 -10.74 -8.28
N ASP A 48 -20.76 -9.47 -7.97
CA ASP A 48 -20.59 -8.41 -8.95
C ASP A 48 -19.17 -8.29 -9.52
N LEU A 49 -18.26 -9.18 -9.12
CA LEU A 49 -16.84 -9.08 -9.46
C LEU A 49 -16.61 -8.92 -10.97
N LYS A 50 -17.20 -9.79 -11.79
CA LYS A 50 -16.98 -9.77 -13.24
C LYS A 50 -17.54 -8.50 -13.89
N ARG A 51 -18.74 -8.10 -13.46
CA ARG A 51 -19.36 -6.87 -13.95
C ARG A 51 -18.54 -5.65 -13.57
N THR A 52 -18.02 -5.64 -12.35
CA THR A 52 -17.18 -4.54 -11.86
C THR A 52 -15.85 -4.47 -12.60
N GLU A 53 -15.26 -5.60 -12.93
CA GLU A 53 -14.04 -5.64 -13.73
C GLU A 53 -14.27 -5.01 -15.12
N THR A 54 -15.38 -5.32 -15.75
CA THR A 54 -15.77 -4.70 -17.03
C THR A 54 -15.96 -3.19 -16.88
N ALA A 55 -16.61 -2.76 -15.81
CA ALA A 55 -16.78 -1.33 -15.53
C ALA A 55 -15.44 -0.65 -15.30
N ALA A 56 -14.50 -1.31 -14.62
CA ALA A 56 -13.16 -0.78 -14.41
C ALA A 56 -12.41 -0.60 -15.74
N ARG A 57 -12.51 -1.55 -16.67
CA ARG A 57 -11.91 -1.40 -18.01
C ARG A 57 -12.47 -0.18 -18.73
N ASN A 58 -13.77 0.04 -18.64
CA ASN A 58 -14.40 1.23 -19.23
C ASN A 58 -13.93 2.52 -18.57
N GLY A 59 -13.49 2.44 -17.32
CA GLY A 59 -12.89 3.56 -16.57
C GLY A 59 -11.58 4.07 -17.16
N CYS A 60 -10.96 3.34 -18.10
CA CYS A 60 -9.75 3.79 -18.78
C CYS A 60 -9.97 5.04 -19.65
N LYS A 61 -11.20 5.38 -19.95
CA LYS A 61 -11.55 6.65 -20.61
C LYS A 61 -11.22 7.86 -19.72
N GLN A 62 -11.27 7.69 -18.39
CA GLN A 62 -10.86 8.66 -17.40
C GLN A 62 -9.96 7.95 -16.37
N ALA A 63 -8.76 7.60 -16.81
CA ALA A 63 -7.87 6.75 -16.05
C ALA A 63 -7.43 7.40 -14.73
N TYR A 64 -7.37 6.58 -13.69
CA TYR A 64 -6.73 6.91 -12.43
C TYR A 64 -5.22 6.67 -12.56
N ASN A 65 -4.41 7.69 -12.29
CA ASN A 65 -2.97 7.61 -12.43
C ASN A 65 -2.33 7.38 -11.06
N ILE A 66 -1.49 6.36 -10.97
CA ILE A 66 -0.64 6.13 -9.81
C ILE A 66 0.80 6.43 -10.25
N ALA A 67 1.41 7.43 -9.63
CA ALA A 67 2.78 7.85 -9.93
C ALA A 67 3.70 7.48 -8.77
N MET A 68 5.00 7.38 -9.05
CA MET A 68 5.99 7.29 -7.98
C MET A 68 6.05 8.59 -7.20
N GLY A 69 6.12 8.48 -5.88
CA GLY A 69 6.36 9.61 -5.00
C GLY A 69 7.85 9.95 -4.87
N PRO A 70 8.15 11.16 -4.39
CA PRO A 70 9.55 11.63 -4.27
C PRO A 70 10.37 10.87 -3.25
N THR A 71 9.75 10.14 -2.32
CA THR A 71 10.47 9.40 -1.28
C THR A 71 10.32 7.88 -1.40
N GLY A 72 9.94 7.40 -2.60
CA GLY A 72 9.86 5.96 -2.89
C GLY A 72 8.51 5.32 -2.63
N GLY A 73 7.50 6.12 -2.31
CA GLY A 73 6.12 5.67 -2.22
C GLY A 73 5.36 5.88 -3.52
N VAL A 74 4.06 5.87 -3.44
CA VAL A 74 3.15 6.11 -4.57
C VAL A 74 2.21 7.26 -4.26
N ILE A 75 1.85 8.02 -5.28
CA ILE A 75 0.91 9.14 -5.15
C ILE A 75 -0.49 8.62 -5.39
N MET A 76 -1.29 8.59 -4.34
CA MET A 76 -2.66 8.12 -4.37
C MET A 76 -3.52 8.94 -3.42
N HIS A 77 -4.83 8.85 -3.58
CA HIS A 77 -5.77 9.53 -2.70
C HIS A 77 -6.07 8.69 -1.46
N MET A 78 -6.05 9.31 -0.29
CA MET A 78 -6.67 8.73 0.90
C MET A 78 -8.20 8.86 0.79
N PRO A 79 -8.96 7.97 1.46
CA PRO A 79 -10.42 8.10 1.48
C PRO A 79 -10.85 9.50 1.94
N ASP A 80 -11.86 10.03 1.29
CA ASP A 80 -12.45 11.35 1.60
C ASP A 80 -11.50 12.54 1.44
N LYS A 81 -10.37 12.36 0.77
CA LYS A 81 -9.43 13.44 0.46
C LYS A 81 -9.48 13.81 -1.01
N ALA A 82 -9.59 15.11 -1.28
CA ALA A 82 -9.61 15.62 -2.65
C ALA A 82 -8.23 15.64 -3.30
N GLN A 83 -7.18 15.77 -2.49
CA GLN A 83 -5.80 15.84 -2.98
C GLN A 83 -5.08 14.53 -2.74
N PRO A 84 -4.26 14.07 -3.71
CA PRO A 84 -3.43 12.90 -3.51
C PRO A 84 -2.25 13.22 -2.60
N GLU A 85 -1.72 12.18 -1.97
CA GLU A 85 -0.52 12.28 -1.15
C GLU A 85 0.36 11.05 -1.37
N GLU A 86 1.59 11.12 -0.91
CA GLU A 86 2.49 9.98 -1.02
C GLU A 86 2.16 8.94 0.05
N LEU A 87 1.82 7.75 -0.40
CA LEU A 87 1.54 6.60 0.45
C LEU A 87 2.65 5.56 0.32
N ARG A 88 2.79 4.72 1.33
CA ARG A 88 3.79 3.65 1.36
C ARG A 88 3.15 2.30 1.07
N LEU A 89 3.87 1.46 0.33
CA LEU A 89 3.58 0.05 0.29
C LEU A 89 4.29 -0.61 1.47
N LYS A 90 3.54 -1.36 2.25
CA LYS A 90 3.99 -1.99 3.49
C LYS A 90 3.75 -3.49 3.41
N GLY A 91 4.73 -4.28 3.82
CA GLY A 91 4.58 -5.72 3.89
C GLY A 91 3.96 -6.16 5.21
N GLY A 92 3.21 -7.26 5.16
CA GLY A 92 2.66 -7.91 6.33
C GLY A 92 2.90 -9.41 6.32
N PRO A 93 2.60 -10.11 7.43
CA PRO A 93 2.72 -11.56 7.48
C PRO A 93 1.87 -12.25 6.40
N GLY A 94 2.35 -13.35 5.85
CA GLY A 94 1.63 -14.08 4.81
C GLY A 94 1.68 -13.44 3.43
N ASN A 95 2.75 -12.71 3.11
CA ASN A 95 2.94 -12.00 1.83
C ASN A 95 1.88 -10.94 1.54
N LYS A 96 1.26 -10.39 2.58
CA LYS A 96 0.30 -9.31 2.41
C LYS A 96 1.00 -8.01 2.07
N THR A 97 0.37 -7.21 1.21
CA THR A 97 0.83 -5.86 0.87
C THR A 97 -0.27 -4.87 1.18
N PHE A 98 0.09 -3.84 1.93
CA PHE A 98 -0.80 -2.75 2.33
C PHE A 98 -0.31 -1.44 1.72
N ILE A 99 -1.23 -0.53 1.48
CA ILE A 99 -0.95 0.83 1.03
C ILE A 99 -1.54 1.77 2.07
N GLY A 100 -0.73 2.65 2.61
CA GLY A 100 -1.20 3.61 3.60
C GLY A 100 -0.18 4.68 3.96
N PRO A 101 -0.51 5.52 4.96
CA PRO A 101 0.37 6.61 5.35
C PRO A 101 1.71 6.13 5.88
N GLN A 102 2.74 6.91 5.63
CA GLN A 102 4.06 6.68 6.19
C GLN A 102 4.02 6.87 7.71
N GLY A 103 4.79 6.04 8.42
CA GLY A 103 4.90 6.13 9.88
C GLY A 103 3.85 5.35 10.65
N GLU A 104 2.86 4.81 9.97
CA GLU A 104 1.85 3.95 10.57
C GLU A 104 2.20 2.48 10.37
N PRO A 105 1.93 1.59 11.35
CA PRO A 105 2.19 0.16 11.20
C PRO A 105 1.40 -0.43 10.04
N ALA A 106 1.96 -1.44 9.38
CA ALA A 106 1.28 -2.18 8.33
C ALA A 106 0.03 -2.87 8.89
N GLY A 107 -1.08 -2.80 8.15
CA GLY A 107 -2.35 -3.39 8.56
C GLY A 107 -3.15 -2.51 9.51
N GLY A 108 -2.78 -1.26 9.70
CA GLY A 108 -3.53 -0.29 10.49
C GLY A 108 -4.83 0.17 9.83
N PRO A 109 -5.66 0.92 10.58
CA PRO A 109 -7.00 1.31 10.09
C PRO A 109 -6.98 2.26 8.90
N GLN A 110 -5.87 2.95 8.67
CA GLN A 110 -5.74 3.86 7.52
C GLN A 110 -5.18 3.18 6.28
N ASP A 111 -4.82 1.91 6.39
CA ASP A 111 -4.29 1.13 5.28
C ASP A 111 -5.41 0.50 4.45
N ARG A 112 -5.06 0.20 3.20
CA ARG A 112 -5.83 -0.69 2.33
C ARG A 112 -4.94 -1.87 1.95
N GLU A 113 -5.54 -3.05 1.82
CA GLU A 113 -4.82 -4.26 1.45
C GLU A 113 -4.97 -4.51 -0.05
N ILE A 114 -3.86 -4.83 -0.71
CA ILE A 114 -3.92 -5.39 -2.05
C ILE A 114 -4.22 -6.88 -1.88
N THR A 115 -5.46 -7.27 -2.14
CA THR A 115 -5.90 -8.65 -1.92
C THR A 115 -5.56 -9.57 -3.09
N SER A 116 -5.39 -9.02 -4.29
CA SER A 116 -4.89 -9.75 -5.45
C SER A 116 -4.21 -8.81 -6.43
N PHE A 117 -3.20 -9.32 -7.12
CA PHE A 117 -2.45 -8.54 -8.11
C PHE A 117 -1.75 -9.51 -9.07
N ASP A 118 -2.01 -9.35 -10.36
CA ASP A 118 -1.38 -10.14 -11.42
C ASP A 118 -0.60 -9.29 -12.43
N GLY A 119 -0.39 -8.01 -12.13
CA GLY A 119 0.24 -7.03 -13.01
C GLY A 119 -0.74 -6.29 -13.91
N ARG A 120 -1.91 -6.83 -14.15
CA ARG A 120 -2.96 -6.25 -15.02
C ARG A 120 -4.20 -5.87 -14.25
N VAL A 121 -4.56 -6.65 -13.26
CA VAL A 121 -5.73 -6.43 -12.41
C VAL A 121 -5.27 -6.43 -10.96
N MET A 122 -5.70 -5.43 -10.22
CA MET A 122 -5.40 -5.28 -8.81
C MET A 122 -6.70 -5.09 -8.04
N THR A 123 -6.89 -5.89 -7.00
CA THR A 123 -8.05 -5.78 -6.12
C THR A 123 -7.59 -5.24 -4.78
N VAL A 124 -8.27 -4.22 -4.29
CA VAL A 124 -7.89 -3.47 -3.08
C VAL A 124 -9.07 -3.32 -2.15
N LYS A 125 -8.84 -3.60 -0.87
CA LYS A 125 -9.86 -3.50 0.16
C LYS A 125 -9.39 -2.60 1.29
N PHE A 126 -10.23 -1.66 1.71
CA PHE A 126 -9.96 -0.83 2.88
C PHE A 126 -10.10 -1.67 4.15
N LEU A 127 -9.19 -1.46 5.10
CA LEU A 127 -9.20 -2.20 6.37
C LEU A 127 -10.20 -1.62 7.37
N ASP A 128 -10.41 -0.31 7.36
CA ASP A 128 -11.44 0.32 8.18
C ASP A 128 -12.82 -0.15 7.72
N PRO A 129 -13.62 -0.78 8.61
CA PRO A 129 -14.95 -1.29 8.22
C PRO A 129 -15.90 -0.23 7.71
N GLU A 130 -15.85 0.98 8.26
CA GLU A 130 -16.72 2.08 7.82
C GLU A 130 -16.33 2.54 6.42
N VAL A 131 -15.04 2.71 6.15
CA VAL A 131 -14.54 3.10 4.83
C VAL A 131 -14.85 2.00 3.81
N SER A 132 -14.60 0.74 4.17
CA SER A 132 -14.91 -0.40 3.32
C SER A 132 -16.40 -0.50 3.00
N SER A 133 -17.27 -0.20 3.96
CA SER A 133 -18.70 -0.19 3.76
C SER A 133 -19.14 0.90 2.77
N ARG A 134 -18.50 2.06 2.81
CA ARG A 134 -18.83 3.17 1.91
C ARG A 134 -18.32 2.96 0.48
N TYR A 135 -17.07 2.52 0.35
CA TYR A 135 -16.41 2.46 -0.95
C TYR A 135 -16.35 1.07 -1.57
N GLY A 136 -16.62 0.02 -0.79
CA GLY A 136 -16.54 -1.36 -1.26
C GLY A 136 -15.11 -1.82 -1.53
N THR A 137 -15.01 -2.93 -2.23
CA THR A 137 -13.73 -3.45 -2.72
C THR A 137 -13.46 -2.87 -4.10
N GLN A 138 -12.28 -2.30 -4.28
CA GLN A 138 -11.91 -1.62 -5.52
C GLN A 138 -11.18 -2.57 -6.46
N ILE A 139 -11.52 -2.47 -7.75
CA ILE A 139 -10.83 -3.18 -8.83
C ILE A 139 -10.14 -2.14 -9.69
N TYR A 140 -8.84 -2.31 -9.87
CA TYR A 140 -8.01 -1.53 -10.78
C TYR A 140 -7.64 -2.41 -11.97
N VAL A 141 -7.99 -1.99 -13.16
CA VAL A 141 -7.60 -2.66 -14.41
C VAL A 141 -6.60 -1.78 -15.14
N ARG A 142 -5.44 -2.32 -15.46
CA ARG A 142 -4.40 -1.55 -16.13
C ARG A 142 -4.86 -1.14 -17.52
N CYS A 143 -4.78 0.14 -17.80
CA CYS A 143 -5.12 0.69 -19.11
C CYS A 143 -3.99 0.41 -20.10
N ALA A 144 -4.35 0.21 -21.36
CA ALA A 144 -3.36 0.08 -22.42
C ALA A 144 -2.52 1.36 -22.52
N PRO A 145 -1.22 1.25 -22.87
CA PRO A 145 -0.42 2.43 -23.13
C PRO A 145 -1.06 3.24 -24.27
N ARG A 146 -1.00 4.56 -24.17
CA ARG A 146 -1.42 5.41 -25.27
C ARG A 146 -0.48 5.18 -26.45
N ALA A 147 -1.07 4.88 -27.60
CA ALA A 147 -0.34 4.81 -28.85
C ALA A 147 0.27 6.17 -29.20
#